data_ee2302723f2ea5eda0e21be5879b4cc9
#
_entry.id   ee2302723f2ea5eda0e21be5879b4cc9
#
_cell.length_a   1.000
_cell.length_b   1.000
_cell.length_c   1.000
_cell.angle_alpha   90.00
_cell.angle_beta   90.00
_cell.angle_gamma   90.00
#
_symmetry.space_group_name_H-M   'P 1'
#
loop_
_entity.id
_entity.type
_entity.pdbx_description
1 polymer ?
#
loop_
_entity_poly.entity_id
_entity_poly.type
_entity_poly.pdbx_seq_one_letter_code
_entity_poly.pdbx_strand_id
1 'polypeptide(L)'
;YKIVQELNNMSVMIKILDIFEENNTAYEIEEYLELNHFEDYLKRNNGQLEWEVARPLFMPLISALESLHKRGIGHYAVSPSNLYITKDGKLKLSGFCTAMERKRGTPLKSQLYSGCAAPEQYDKSFTLDIVTEIYGFTATLFHTLTGHVPANARERLKDSSLLMSTNTVKRLP
;
A
#
# COMPACT_ATOMS: atom_id res chain seq x y z
N TYR A 1 2.78 5.90 20.88
CA TYR A 1 2.12 4.84 21.72
C TYR A 1 0.61 4.76 21.45
N LYS A 2 -0.15 5.89 21.48
CA LYS A 2 -1.60 5.89 21.19
C LYS A 2 -1.92 5.42 19.75
N ILE A 3 -1.13 5.83 18.76
CA ILE A 3 -1.29 5.42 17.35
C ILE A 3 -1.18 3.90 17.22
N VAL A 4 -0.16 3.30 17.85
CA VAL A 4 0.06 1.84 17.83
C VAL A 4 -1.14 1.08 18.42
N GLN A 5 -1.69 1.56 19.53
CA GLN A 5 -2.86 0.93 20.14
C GLN A 5 -4.09 0.99 19.22
N GLU A 6 -4.27 2.09 18.51
CA GLU A 6 -5.38 2.25 17.57
C GLU A 6 -5.24 1.35 16.34
N LEU A 7 -4.02 1.24 15.81
CA LEU A 7 -3.69 0.33 14.71
C LEU A 7 -3.96 -1.13 15.09
N ASN A 8 -3.54 -1.52 16.28
CA ASN A 8 -3.72 -2.88 16.78
C ASN A 8 -5.20 -3.29 16.97
N ASN A 9 -6.12 -2.34 16.99
CA ASN A 9 -7.56 -2.58 17.01
C ASN A 9 -8.18 -2.79 15.62
N MET A 10 -7.43 -2.55 14.54
CA MET A 10 -7.91 -2.70 13.17
C MET A 10 -7.57 -4.10 12.65
N SER A 11 -8.57 -4.90 12.33
CA SER A 11 -8.38 -6.30 11.92
C SER A 11 -7.56 -6.47 10.65
N VAL A 12 -7.51 -5.46 9.78
CA VAL A 12 -6.74 -5.45 8.53
C VAL A 12 -5.27 -5.07 8.74
N MET A 13 -4.92 -4.41 9.85
CA MET A 13 -3.53 -4.08 10.16
C MET A 13 -2.81 -5.28 10.78
N ILE A 14 -1.51 -5.41 10.50
CA ILE A 14 -0.63 -6.29 11.27
C ILE A 14 -0.34 -5.57 12.59
N LYS A 15 -0.42 -6.29 13.71
CA LYS A 15 -0.23 -5.68 15.02
C LYS A 15 1.24 -5.36 15.26
N ILE A 16 1.48 -4.14 15.73
CA ILE A 16 2.79 -3.70 16.18
C ILE A 16 2.92 -4.07 17.66
N LEU A 17 3.91 -4.90 17.98
CA LEU A 17 4.19 -5.39 19.33
C LEU A 17 5.11 -4.43 20.08
N ASP A 18 6.12 -3.87 19.37
CA ASP A 18 7.08 -2.95 19.95
C ASP A 18 7.71 -2.04 18.89
N ILE A 19 8.20 -0.88 19.31
CA ILE A 19 8.97 0.04 18.49
C ILE A 19 10.14 0.55 19.34
N PHE A 20 11.35 0.42 18.84
CA PHE A 20 12.55 0.90 19.53
C PHE A 20 13.56 1.51 18.54
N GLU A 21 14.47 2.34 19.07
CA GLU A 21 15.55 2.94 18.30
C GLU A 21 16.89 2.33 18.73
N GLU A 22 17.67 1.89 17.75
CA GLU A 22 19.04 1.40 17.93
C GLU A 22 19.84 1.62 16.64
N ASN A 23 21.16 1.77 16.77
CA ASN A 23 22.06 1.97 15.61
C ASN A 23 21.61 3.10 14.67
N ASN A 24 21.07 4.19 15.21
CA ASN A 24 20.54 5.35 14.46
C ASN A 24 19.45 4.96 13.46
N THR A 25 18.69 3.93 13.80
CA THR A 25 17.57 3.37 13.03
C THR A 25 16.41 3.03 13.96
N ALA A 26 15.18 3.22 13.51
CA ALA A 26 14.00 2.75 14.22
C ALA A 26 13.62 1.33 13.74
N TYR A 27 13.27 0.49 14.68
CA TYR A 27 12.83 -0.89 14.46
C TYR A 27 11.38 -1.02 14.91
N GLU A 28 10.60 -1.70 14.10
CA GLU A 28 9.24 -2.07 14.40
C GLU A 28 9.15 -3.60 14.50
N ILE A 29 8.62 -4.08 15.61
CA ILE A 29 8.35 -5.51 15.83
C ILE A 29 6.87 -5.76 15.62
N GLU A 30 6.54 -6.55 14.62
CA GLU A 30 5.17 -6.95 14.31
C GLU A 30 4.81 -8.33 14.87
N GLU A 31 3.52 -8.60 15.02
CA GLU A 31 3.05 -9.96 15.33
C GLU A 31 3.45 -10.92 14.20
N TYR A 32 3.88 -12.12 14.58
CA TYR A 32 4.12 -13.17 13.59
C TYR A 32 2.80 -13.80 13.17
N LEU A 33 2.52 -13.74 11.88
CA LEU A 33 1.37 -14.41 11.28
C LEU A 33 1.85 -15.29 10.12
N GLU A 34 1.24 -16.48 9.97
CA GLU A 34 1.44 -17.28 8.77
C GLU A 34 0.72 -16.63 7.57
N LEU A 35 1.41 -15.75 6.91
CA LEU A 35 0.90 -14.96 5.81
C LEU A 35 1.55 -15.36 4.49
N ASN A 36 0.80 -15.21 3.40
CA ASN A 36 1.35 -15.21 2.06
C ASN A 36 1.44 -13.78 1.56
N HIS A 37 2.51 -13.44 0.88
CA HIS A 37 2.58 -12.16 0.16
C HIS A 37 1.44 -12.07 -0.84
N PHE A 38 0.81 -10.92 -0.93
CA PHE A 38 -0.32 -10.71 -1.84
C PHE A 38 0.08 -10.87 -3.30
N GLU A 39 1.30 -10.47 -3.66
CA GLU A 39 1.85 -10.70 -5.00
C GLU A 39 1.91 -12.19 -5.36
N ASP A 40 2.31 -13.05 -4.42
CA ASP A 40 2.36 -14.48 -4.67
C ASP A 40 0.97 -15.11 -4.72
N TYR A 41 0.03 -14.57 -3.96
CA TYR A 41 -1.38 -14.94 -4.07
C TYR A 41 -1.94 -14.57 -5.46
N LEU A 42 -1.66 -13.36 -5.97
CA LEU A 42 -2.04 -12.96 -7.33
C LEU A 42 -1.43 -13.89 -8.37
N LYS A 43 -0.13 -14.19 -8.29
CA LYS A 43 0.53 -15.12 -9.25
C LYS A 43 -0.14 -16.49 -9.29
N ARG A 44 -0.57 -17.03 -8.14
CA ARG A 44 -1.31 -18.30 -8.07
C ARG A 44 -2.71 -18.23 -8.66
N ASN A 45 -3.27 -17.02 -8.77
CA ASN A 45 -4.58 -16.73 -9.37
C ASN A 45 -4.46 -16.10 -10.78
N ASN A 46 -3.53 -16.58 -11.59
CA ASN A 46 -3.28 -16.08 -12.95
C ASN A 46 -2.90 -14.59 -13.04
N GLY A 47 -2.35 -14.03 -11.96
CA GLY A 47 -1.86 -12.66 -11.88
C GLY A 47 -2.92 -11.60 -11.60
N GLN A 48 -4.20 -11.95 -11.53
CA GLN A 48 -5.31 -11.01 -11.31
C GLN A 48 -6.45 -11.66 -10.53
N LEU A 49 -7.37 -10.86 -10.03
CA LEU A 49 -8.60 -11.31 -9.39
C LEU A 49 -9.80 -10.68 -10.07
N GLU A 50 -10.90 -11.44 -10.14
CA GLU A 50 -12.21 -10.89 -10.52
C GLU A 50 -12.73 -9.94 -9.40
N TRP A 51 -13.58 -8.99 -9.80
CA TRP A 51 -14.11 -7.98 -8.88
C TRP A 51 -14.84 -8.60 -7.67
N GLU A 52 -15.60 -9.64 -7.88
CA GLU A 52 -16.35 -10.36 -6.85
C GLU A 52 -15.44 -10.95 -5.76
N VAL A 53 -14.19 -11.30 -6.12
CA VAL A 53 -13.16 -11.79 -5.20
C VAL A 53 -12.39 -10.62 -4.58
N ALA A 54 -12.01 -9.62 -5.36
CA ALA A 54 -11.22 -8.49 -4.90
C ALA A 54 -12.01 -7.58 -3.94
N ARG A 55 -13.28 -7.31 -4.23
CA ARG A 55 -14.13 -6.41 -3.44
C ARG A 55 -14.18 -6.75 -1.95
N PRO A 56 -14.53 -7.96 -1.52
CA PRO A 56 -14.57 -8.30 -0.09
C PRO A 56 -13.21 -8.23 0.59
N LEU A 57 -12.11 -8.40 -0.15
CA LEU A 57 -10.76 -8.23 0.39
C LEU A 57 -10.43 -6.77 0.66
N PHE A 58 -10.77 -5.87 -0.28
CA PHE A 58 -10.38 -4.46 -0.23
C PHE A 58 -11.32 -3.57 0.60
N MET A 59 -12.59 -3.94 0.79
CA MET A 59 -13.54 -3.15 1.58
C MET A 59 -13.10 -2.92 3.04
N PRO A 60 -12.61 -3.93 3.79
CA PRO A 60 -12.07 -3.70 5.13
C PRO A 60 -10.86 -2.77 5.14
N LEU A 61 -10.03 -2.79 4.09
CA LEU A 61 -8.88 -1.91 3.95
C LEU A 61 -9.32 -0.45 3.79
N ILE A 62 -10.32 -0.17 2.96
CA ILE A 62 -10.90 1.20 2.82
C ILE A 62 -11.36 1.71 4.19
N SER A 63 -12.11 0.91 4.93
CA SER A 63 -12.63 1.30 6.25
C SER A 63 -11.52 1.60 7.25
N ALA A 64 -10.42 0.83 7.22
CA ALA A 64 -9.27 1.07 8.06
C ALA A 64 -8.54 2.37 7.69
N LEU A 65 -8.27 2.59 6.40
CA LEU A 65 -7.63 3.81 5.91
C LEU A 65 -8.47 5.05 6.23
N GLU A 66 -9.79 5.00 6.03
CA GLU A 66 -10.70 6.08 6.44
C GLU A 66 -10.60 6.37 7.94
N SER A 67 -10.57 5.33 8.75
CA SER A 67 -10.44 5.46 10.20
C SER A 67 -9.11 6.10 10.62
N LEU A 68 -8.01 5.79 9.94
CA LEU A 68 -6.70 6.41 10.16
C LEU A 68 -6.72 7.89 9.77
N HIS A 69 -7.21 8.22 8.59
CA HIS A 69 -7.27 9.61 8.10
C HIS A 69 -8.15 10.52 8.98
N LYS A 70 -9.27 10.03 9.52
CA LYS A 70 -10.09 10.75 10.51
C LYS A 70 -9.31 11.13 11.78
N ARG A 71 -8.18 10.46 12.04
CA ARG A 71 -7.28 10.73 13.17
C ARG A 71 -6.02 11.50 12.77
N GLY A 72 -5.94 11.93 11.52
CA GLY A 72 -4.76 12.62 10.98
C GLY A 72 -3.58 11.70 10.68
N ILE A 73 -3.81 10.40 10.56
CA ILE A 73 -2.78 9.40 10.27
C ILE A 73 -2.94 8.93 8.81
N GLY A 74 -1.90 9.08 8.00
CA GLY A 74 -1.84 8.48 6.66
C GLY A 74 -0.91 7.27 6.65
N HIS A 75 -1.30 6.23 5.95
CA HIS A 75 -0.45 5.04 5.75
C HIS A 75 0.54 5.25 4.61
N TYR A 76 0.08 5.78 3.49
CA TYR A 76 0.84 6.19 2.29
C TYR A 76 1.74 5.11 1.67
N ALA A 77 1.52 3.84 2.00
CA ALA A 77 2.30 2.72 1.49
C ALA A 77 1.43 1.54 1.03
N VAL A 78 0.16 1.80 0.71
CA VAL A 78 -0.70 0.76 0.13
C VAL A 78 -0.14 0.35 -1.22
N SER A 79 0.32 -0.89 -1.27
CA SER A 79 0.94 -1.48 -2.47
C SER A 79 0.90 -3.01 -2.35
N PRO A 80 1.04 -3.76 -3.45
CA PRO A 80 1.07 -5.22 -3.39
C PRO A 80 2.16 -5.79 -2.50
N SER A 81 3.29 -5.08 -2.34
CA SER A 81 4.41 -5.51 -1.50
C SER A 81 4.14 -5.40 0.01
N ASN A 82 3.20 -4.54 0.42
CA ASN A 82 2.82 -4.33 1.81
C ASN A 82 1.49 -5.01 2.17
N LEU A 83 0.92 -5.73 1.21
CA LEU A 83 -0.28 -6.53 1.41
C LEU A 83 0.05 -8.00 1.56
N TYR A 84 -0.67 -8.64 2.44
CA TYR A 84 -0.58 -10.07 2.73
C TYR A 84 -1.96 -10.66 2.77
N ILE A 85 -2.04 -11.97 2.58
CA ILE A 85 -3.29 -12.72 2.71
C ILE A 85 -3.12 -13.83 3.75
N THR A 86 -4.08 -13.92 4.66
CA THR A 86 -4.13 -14.97 5.68
C THR A 86 -4.62 -16.28 5.08
N LYS A 87 -4.45 -17.39 5.79
CA LYS A 87 -4.96 -18.70 5.38
C LYS A 87 -6.49 -18.74 5.24
N ASP A 88 -7.20 -17.93 6.03
CA ASP A 88 -8.66 -17.78 5.98
C ASP A 88 -9.12 -16.70 4.97
N GLY A 89 -8.23 -16.26 4.08
CA GLY A 89 -8.56 -15.39 2.95
C GLY A 89 -8.82 -13.92 3.32
N LYS A 90 -8.22 -13.41 4.40
CA LYS A 90 -8.34 -11.99 4.79
C LYS A 90 -7.10 -11.21 4.39
N LEU A 91 -7.30 -9.99 3.93
CA LEU A 91 -6.22 -9.07 3.60
C LEU A 91 -5.63 -8.48 4.88
N LYS A 92 -4.30 -8.37 4.91
CA LYS A 92 -3.53 -7.69 5.95
C LYS A 92 -2.62 -6.65 5.32
N LEU A 93 -2.52 -5.49 5.97
CA LEU A 93 -1.64 -4.39 5.58
C LEU A 93 -0.55 -4.22 6.62
N SER A 94 0.70 -4.14 6.16
CA SER A 94 1.90 -3.87 6.95
C SER A 94 2.63 -2.64 6.42
N GLY A 95 3.50 -2.05 7.23
CA GLY A 95 4.52 -1.08 6.83
C GLY A 95 3.98 0.28 6.41
N PHE A 96 4.12 1.26 7.28
CA PHE A 96 3.86 2.67 6.94
C PHE A 96 4.93 3.24 6.01
N CYS A 97 4.56 4.23 5.20
CA CYS A 97 5.54 4.95 4.39
C CYS A 97 6.42 5.84 5.28
N THR A 98 7.68 5.49 5.40
CA THR A 98 8.71 6.30 6.06
C THR A 98 9.63 7.01 5.06
N ALA A 99 9.31 6.98 3.77
CA ALA A 99 10.17 7.53 2.72
C ALA A 99 10.46 9.03 2.90
N MET A 100 9.47 9.77 3.45
CA MET A 100 9.60 11.20 3.71
C MET A 100 10.49 11.51 4.93
N GLU A 101 10.55 10.58 5.90
CA GLU A 101 11.33 10.72 7.13
C GLU A 101 12.79 10.29 6.96
N ARG A 102 13.11 9.58 5.89
CA ARG A 102 14.47 9.07 5.66
C ARG A 102 15.46 10.19 5.40
N LYS A 103 16.62 10.11 6.04
CA LYS A 103 17.75 11.01 5.79
C LYS A 103 18.27 10.81 4.36
N ARG A 104 18.69 11.91 3.72
CA ARG A 104 19.38 11.83 2.41
C ARG A 104 20.65 11.00 2.54
N GLY A 105 20.95 10.20 1.53
CA GLY A 105 22.18 9.38 1.48
C GLY A 105 22.11 8.07 2.27
N THR A 106 20.93 7.69 2.81
CA THR A 106 20.76 6.36 3.40
C THR A 106 20.96 5.27 2.35
N PRO A 107 21.67 4.15 2.66
CA PRO A 107 21.82 3.02 1.76
C PRO A 107 20.53 2.18 1.65
N LEU A 108 19.53 2.45 2.48
CA LEU A 108 18.28 1.71 2.47
C LEU A 108 17.52 1.93 1.16
N LYS A 109 16.95 0.87 0.60
CA LYS A 109 16.14 0.92 -0.60
C LYS A 109 14.92 1.83 -0.39
N SER A 110 14.44 2.47 -1.46
CA SER A 110 13.19 3.19 -1.43
C SER A 110 12.05 2.26 -1.02
N GLN A 111 11.16 2.77 -0.17
CA GLN A 111 9.92 2.08 0.18
C GLN A 111 8.78 2.39 -0.81
N LEU A 112 9.05 3.25 -1.81
CA LEU A 112 8.04 3.60 -2.80
C LEU A 112 7.90 2.48 -3.82
N TYR A 113 6.72 1.92 -3.90
CA TYR A 113 6.39 0.91 -4.91
C TYR A 113 6.08 1.61 -6.24
N SER A 114 6.92 1.36 -7.26
CA SER A 114 6.74 1.96 -8.57
C SER A 114 5.37 1.63 -9.15
N GLY A 115 4.65 2.64 -9.62
CA GLY A 115 3.28 2.53 -10.11
C GLY A 115 2.20 2.74 -9.04
N CYS A 116 2.44 2.40 -7.78
CA CYS A 116 1.51 2.66 -6.67
C CYS A 116 1.86 3.91 -5.85
N ALA A 117 3.10 4.41 -5.94
CA ALA A 117 3.48 5.65 -5.30
C ALA A 117 3.01 6.86 -6.10
N ALA A 118 2.34 7.79 -5.43
CA ALA A 118 1.86 9.05 -6.01
C ALA A 118 3.04 10.00 -6.34
N PRO A 119 2.87 10.94 -7.29
CA PRO A 119 3.95 11.83 -7.72
C PRO A 119 4.59 12.61 -6.57
N GLU A 120 3.78 13.11 -5.64
CA GLU A 120 4.21 13.89 -4.49
C GLU A 120 5.08 13.10 -3.51
N GLN A 121 4.98 11.78 -3.47
CA GLN A 121 5.82 10.94 -2.60
C GLN A 121 7.30 10.91 -3.03
N TYR A 122 7.60 11.36 -4.22
CA TYR A 122 8.98 11.45 -4.73
C TYR A 122 9.66 12.78 -4.40
N ASP A 123 8.93 13.75 -3.84
CA ASP A 123 9.45 15.09 -3.57
C ASP A 123 9.02 15.56 -2.17
N LYS A 124 10.02 15.75 -1.28
CA LYS A 124 9.81 16.17 0.11
C LYS A 124 9.26 17.60 0.27
N SER A 125 9.12 18.36 -0.80
CA SER A 125 8.50 19.68 -0.76
C SER A 125 6.97 19.62 -0.69
N PHE A 126 6.38 18.46 -0.99
CA PHE A 126 4.94 18.26 -0.93
C PHE A 126 4.50 17.63 0.38
N THR A 127 3.30 18.00 0.81
CA THR A 127 2.62 17.35 1.94
C THR A 127 1.80 16.20 1.42
N LEU A 128 1.91 15.04 2.08
CA LEU A 128 1.07 13.89 1.78
C LEU A 128 -0.30 14.05 2.44
N ASP A 129 -1.34 13.67 1.75
CA ASP A 129 -2.72 13.77 2.20
C ASP A 129 -3.57 12.56 1.78
N ILE A 130 -4.88 12.67 1.95
CA ILE A 130 -5.82 11.60 1.58
C ILE A 130 -5.78 11.27 0.08
N VAL A 131 -5.44 12.24 -0.79
CA VAL A 131 -5.35 12.00 -2.25
C VAL A 131 -4.18 11.08 -2.56
N THR A 132 -3.05 11.27 -1.85
CA THR A 132 -1.89 10.35 -1.92
C THR A 132 -2.29 8.92 -1.54
N GLU A 133 -3.08 8.77 -0.48
CA GLU A 133 -3.56 7.45 -0.04
C GLU A 133 -4.48 6.81 -1.08
N ILE A 134 -5.45 7.58 -1.60
CA ILE A 134 -6.38 7.13 -2.63
C ILE A 134 -5.61 6.68 -3.88
N TYR A 135 -4.55 7.41 -4.26
CA TYR A 135 -3.71 7.03 -5.39
C TYR A 135 -3.09 5.64 -5.19
N GLY A 136 -2.41 5.40 -4.07
CA GLY A 136 -1.78 4.11 -3.79
C GLY A 136 -2.80 2.96 -3.72
N PHE A 137 -3.94 3.20 -3.05
CA PHE A 137 -5.03 2.25 -2.97
C PHE A 137 -5.59 1.89 -4.36
N THR A 138 -5.94 2.89 -5.17
CA THR A 138 -6.54 2.65 -6.49
C THR A 138 -5.56 2.02 -7.47
N ALA A 139 -4.28 2.38 -7.42
CA ALA A 139 -3.25 1.75 -8.23
C ALA A 139 -3.04 0.28 -7.86
N THR A 140 -3.11 -0.04 -6.55
CA THR A 140 -3.03 -1.41 -6.06
C THR A 140 -4.25 -2.24 -6.47
N LEU A 141 -5.45 -1.68 -6.36
CA LEU A 141 -6.68 -2.32 -6.81
C LEU A 141 -6.67 -2.53 -8.32
N PHE A 142 -6.24 -1.53 -9.10
CA PHE A 142 -6.06 -1.65 -10.55
C PHE A 142 -5.13 -2.82 -10.90
N HIS A 143 -3.96 -2.91 -10.25
CA HIS A 143 -3.05 -4.04 -10.45
C HIS A 143 -3.74 -5.37 -10.13
N THR A 144 -4.48 -5.43 -9.03
CA THR A 144 -5.20 -6.63 -8.60
C THR A 144 -6.22 -7.11 -9.65
N LEU A 145 -6.95 -6.18 -10.26
CA LEU A 145 -8.00 -6.50 -11.23
C LEU A 145 -7.49 -6.76 -12.66
N THR A 146 -6.35 -6.20 -13.01
CA THR A 146 -5.84 -6.25 -14.38
C THR A 146 -4.59 -7.08 -14.56
N GLY A 147 -3.91 -7.44 -13.47
CA GLY A 147 -2.58 -8.06 -13.51
C GLY A 147 -1.45 -7.12 -13.94
N HIS A 148 -1.75 -5.84 -14.19
CA HIS A 148 -0.78 -4.87 -14.70
C HIS A 148 -0.48 -3.79 -13.67
N VAL A 149 0.79 -3.65 -13.29
CA VAL A 149 1.23 -2.52 -12.47
C VAL A 149 1.16 -1.25 -13.32
N PRO A 150 0.52 -0.16 -12.84
CA PRO A 150 0.55 1.11 -13.55
C PRO A 150 1.99 1.59 -13.79
N ALA A 151 2.23 2.28 -14.88
CA ALA A 151 3.51 2.95 -15.10
C ALA A 151 3.77 3.96 -13.97
N ASN A 152 5.05 4.25 -13.70
CA ASN A 152 5.44 5.18 -12.66
C ASN A 152 4.72 6.54 -12.83
N ALA A 153 4.20 7.09 -11.74
CA ALA A 153 3.41 8.32 -11.77
C ALA A 153 4.16 9.50 -12.40
N ARG A 154 5.46 9.66 -12.12
CA ARG A 154 6.29 10.72 -12.69
C ARG A 154 6.53 10.55 -14.19
N GLU A 155 6.58 9.33 -14.67
CA GLU A 155 6.69 9.03 -16.10
C GLU A 155 5.38 9.34 -16.81
N ARG A 156 4.24 8.95 -16.22
CA ARG A 156 2.91 9.27 -16.77
C ARG A 156 2.61 10.76 -16.84
N LEU A 157 3.15 11.56 -15.93
CA LEU A 157 3.04 13.02 -16.01
C LEU A 157 3.81 13.62 -17.19
N LYS A 158 4.87 12.95 -17.66
CA LYS A 158 5.69 13.39 -18.80
C LYS A 158 5.20 12.84 -20.13
N ASP A 159 4.60 11.67 -20.11
CA ASP A 159 4.18 10.94 -21.30
C ASP A 159 2.76 10.39 -21.12
N SER A 160 1.80 11.06 -21.75
CA SER A 160 0.39 10.66 -21.73
C SER A 160 0.10 9.35 -22.45
N SER A 161 1.01 8.84 -23.28
CA SER A 161 0.87 7.53 -23.92
C SER A 161 0.95 6.37 -22.92
N LEU A 162 1.53 6.59 -21.74
CA LEU A 162 1.59 5.63 -20.63
C LEU A 162 0.30 5.57 -19.80
N LEU A 163 -0.72 6.34 -20.17
CA LEU A 163 -2.05 6.22 -19.58
C LEU A 163 -2.71 4.91 -20.01
N MET A 164 -3.68 4.46 -19.19
CA MET A 164 -4.41 3.22 -19.47
C MET A 164 -5.06 3.22 -20.84
N SER A 165 -4.94 2.10 -21.55
CA SER A 165 -5.66 1.91 -22.80
C SER A 165 -7.17 1.85 -22.56
N THR A 166 -7.96 2.32 -23.52
CA THR A 166 -9.44 2.25 -23.48
C THR A 166 -9.93 0.81 -23.29
N ASN A 167 -9.22 -0.18 -23.83
CA ASN A 167 -9.57 -1.58 -23.66
C ASN A 167 -9.38 -2.10 -22.23
N THR A 168 -8.37 -1.61 -21.51
CA THR A 168 -8.16 -1.93 -20.09
C THR A 168 -9.25 -1.31 -19.23
N VAL A 169 -9.60 -0.04 -19.47
CA VAL A 169 -10.67 0.66 -18.74
C VAL A 169 -12.02 -0.03 -18.90
N LYS A 170 -12.34 -0.53 -20.10
CA LYS A 170 -13.62 -1.23 -20.35
C LYS A 170 -13.77 -2.56 -19.60
N ARG A 171 -12.69 -3.12 -19.06
CA ARG A 171 -12.72 -4.39 -18.30
C ARG A 171 -12.84 -4.16 -16.79
N LEU A 172 -12.73 -2.92 -16.32
CA LEU A 172 -12.93 -2.57 -14.92
C LEU A 172 -14.43 -2.51 -14.62
N PRO A 173 -14.84 -2.91 -13.42
CA PRO A 173 -16.24 -2.88 -12.97
C PRO A 173 -16.81 -1.48 -12.88
#